data_f60b2bdd6176a71d9dc9e564224539c3
#
_entry.id   f60b2bdd6176a71d9dc9e564224539c3
#
_cell.length_a   1.000
_cell.length_b   1.000
_cell.length_c   1.000
_cell.angle_alpha   90.00
_cell.angle_beta   90.00
_cell.angle_gamma   90.00
#
_symmetry.space_group_name_H-M   'P 1'
#
loop_
_entity.id
_entity.type
_entity.pdbx_description
1 polymer ?
#
loop_
_entity_poly.entity_id
_entity_poly.type
_entity_poly.pdbx_seq_one_letter_code
_entity_poly.pdbx_strand_id
1 'polypeptide(L)'
;VELLHKASLVHDDLIDGDTLRRGRQSFHATFGSERAVVMGNLLVAMAHDVVERMRSALPTRVYAQIHSRFNKAHLDLCRGELLELVAAVSECPLARRYVDRVIEGKTASLMEQSMAMGAIIAGAPAACVDALARYGRCMGFVFQTINDINNLTGFDLDIKGQAMTDLALGRVGYPVLGL
;
A
#
# COMPACT_ATOMS: atom_id res chain seq x y z
N VAL A 1 -9.15 4.54 5.93
CA VAL A 1 -7.87 3.93 5.54
C VAL A 1 -8.06 2.46 5.22
N GLU A 2 -8.68 1.66 6.07
CA GLU A 2 -8.82 0.21 5.88
C GLU A 2 -9.50 -0.17 4.55
N LEU A 3 -10.55 0.56 4.13
CA LEU A 3 -11.18 0.32 2.82
C LEU A 3 -10.21 0.54 1.66
N LEU A 4 -9.39 1.59 1.73
CA LEU A 4 -8.38 1.87 0.71
C LEU A 4 -7.31 0.77 0.69
N HIS A 5 -6.88 0.30 1.86
CA HIS A 5 -5.96 -0.83 1.98
C HIS A 5 -6.58 -2.12 1.39
N LYS A 6 -7.86 -2.42 1.68
CA LYS A 6 -8.52 -3.61 1.07
C LYS A 6 -8.65 -3.48 -0.44
N ALA A 7 -8.94 -2.28 -0.93
CA ALA A 7 -8.98 -2.01 -2.37
C ALA A 7 -7.61 -2.31 -3.03
N SER A 8 -6.52 -1.83 -2.41
CA SER A 8 -5.18 -2.09 -2.94
C SER A 8 -4.85 -3.58 -2.96
N LEU A 9 -5.23 -4.35 -1.93
CA LEU A 9 -5.01 -5.79 -1.93
C LEU A 9 -5.78 -6.52 -3.04
N VAL A 10 -7.03 -6.10 -3.34
CA VAL A 10 -7.82 -6.70 -4.43
C VAL A 10 -7.20 -6.43 -5.79
N HIS A 11 -6.69 -5.20 -6.01
CA HIS A 11 -6.00 -4.85 -7.24
C HIS A 11 -4.63 -5.51 -7.34
N ASP A 12 -3.87 -5.53 -6.26
CA ASP A 12 -2.54 -6.13 -6.15
C ASP A 12 -2.58 -7.62 -6.50
N ASP A 13 -3.48 -8.40 -5.85
CA ASP A 13 -3.67 -9.82 -6.16
C ASP A 13 -3.98 -10.07 -7.65
N LEU A 14 -4.75 -9.18 -8.28
CA LEU A 14 -5.08 -9.30 -9.70
C LEU A 14 -3.87 -8.97 -10.59
N ILE A 15 -3.14 -7.91 -10.27
CA ILE A 15 -1.96 -7.46 -11.01
C ILE A 15 -0.84 -8.50 -10.92
N ASP A 16 -0.65 -9.10 -9.74
CA ASP A 16 0.37 -10.09 -9.47
C ASP A 16 0.01 -11.50 -9.93
N GLY A 17 -1.28 -11.72 -10.24
CA GLY A 17 -1.79 -13.05 -10.54
C GLY A 17 -1.85 -13.97 -9.32
N ASP A 18 -1.83 -13.41 -8.10
CA ASP A 18 -1.83 -14.15 -6.85
C ASP A 18 -3.18 -14.84 -6.64
N THR A 19 -3.22 -16.16 -6.75
CA THR A 19 -4.46 -16.94 -6.58
C THR A 19 -4.83 -17.19 -5.13
N LEU A 20 -3.87 -17.03 -4.20
CA LEU A 20 -4.06 -17.21 -2.76
C LEU A 20 -3.70 -15.94 -1.98
N ARG A 21 -4.52 -15.62 -0.99
CA ARG A 21 -4.31 -14.55 -0.01
C ARG A 21 -4.64 -15.06 1.39
N ARG A 22 -3.63 -15.17 2.27
CA ARG A 22 -3.79 -15.67 3.65
C ARG A 22 -4.43 -17.07 3.71
N GLY A 23 -4.00 -17.97 2.82
CA GLY A 23 -4.48 -19.35 2.74
C GLY A 23 -5.89 -19.51 2.15
N ARG A 24 -6.48 -18.45 1.57
CA ARG A 24 -7.78 -18.48 0.88
C ARG A 24 -7.62 -17.99 -0.56
N GLN A 25 -8.52 -18.41 -1.43
CA GLN A 25 -8.55 -17.89 -2.79
C GLN A 25 -8.68 -16.35 -2.78
N SER A 26 -7.89 -15.69 -3.63
CA SER A 26 -7.98 -14.25 -3.87
C SER A 26 -9.31 -13.90 -4.53
N PHE A 27 -9.67 -12.61 -4.53
CA PHE A 27 -10.96 -12.18 -5.08
C PHE A 27 -11.06 -12.48 -6.58
N HIS A 28 -10.02 -12.21 -7.36
CA HIS A 28 -10.03 -12.47 -8.80
C HIS A 28 -10.04 -13.98 -9.12
N ALA A 29 -9.39 -14.81 -8.32
CA ALA A 29 -9.40 -16.25 -8.48
C ALA A 29 -10.80 -16.87 -8.22
N THR A 30 -11.57 -16.23 -7.31
CA THR A 30 -12.93 -16.70 -6.98
C THR A 30 -13.98 -16.14 -7.93
N PHE A 31 -13.90 -14.85 -8.30
CA PHE A 31 -15.00 -14.13 -8.96
C PHE A 31 -14.66 -13.62 -10.37
N GLY A 32 -13.41 -13.76 -10.79
CA GLY A 32 -12.92 -13.30 -12.09
C GLY A 32 -12.34 -11.87 -12.05
N SER A 33 -11.48 -11.58 -13.03
CA SER A 33 -10.69 -10.36 -13.13
C SER A 33 -11.54 -9.10 -13.25
N GLU A 34 -12.60 -9.13 -14.06
CA GLU A 34 -13.48 -7.97 -14.27
C GLU A 34 -14.16 -7.54 -12.98
N ARG A 35 -14.65 -8.51 -12.19
CA ARG A 35 -15.26 -8.23 -10.89
C ARG A 35 -14.26 -7.74 -9.87
N ALA A 36 -13.00 -8.17 -9.93
CA ALA A 36 -11.94 -7.69 -9.05
C ALA A 36 -11.64 -6.22 -9.31
N VAL A 37 -11.53 -5.79 -10.57
CA VAL A 37 -11.36 -4.37 -10.92
C VAL A 37 -12.50 -3.52 -10.36
N VAL A 38 -13.74 -3.94 -10.60
CA VAL A 38 -14.91 -3.18 -10.15
C VAL A 38 -15.01 -3.16 -8.61
N MET A 39 -14.69 -4.28 -7.94
CA MET A 39 -14.71 -4.35 -6.48
C MET A 39 -13.66 -3.43 -5.86
N GLY A 40 -12.42 -3.43 -6.36
CA GLY A 40 -11.39 -2.54 -5.89
C GLY A 40 -11.79 -1.06 -6.05
N ASN A 41 -12.33 -0.70 -7.22
CA ASN A 41 -12.84 0.66 -7.47
C ASN A 41 -14.00 1.03 -6.55
N LEU A 42 -14.92 0.10 -6.26
CA LEU A 42 -16.01 0.32 -5.30
C LEU A 42 -15.47 0.59 -3.90
N LEU A 43 -14.49 -0.19 -3.43
CA LEU A 43 -13.87 0.02 -2.13
C LEU A 43 -13.15 1.38 -2.03
N VAL A 44 -12.49 1.82 -3.11
CA VAL A 44 -11.91 3.17 -3.20
C VAL A 44 -12.99 4.24 -3.09
N ALA A 45 -14.08 4.13 -3.86
CA ALA A 45 -15.18 5.08 -3.82
C ALA A 45 -15.83 5.15 -2.43
N MET A 46 -16.05 3.99 -1.80
CA MET A 46 -16.56 3.92 -0.42
C MET A 46 -15.60 4.57 0.59
N ALA A 47 -14.29 4.41 0.41
CA ALA A 47 -13.30 5.04 1.28
C ALA A 47 -13.37 6.57 1.20
N HIS A 48 -13.54 7.12 0.00
CA HIS A 48 -13.73 8.57 -0.20
C HIS A 48 -15.07 9.06 0.36
N ASP A 49 -16.17 8.31 0.18
CA ASP A 49 -17.48 8.63 0.75
C ASP A 49 -17.43 8.71 2.29
N VAL A 50 -16.74 7.76 2.93
CA VAL A 50 -16.54 7.80 4.40
C VAL A 50 -15.79 9.07 4.82
N VAL A 51 -14.74 9.46 4.13
CA VAL A 51 -14.01 10.70 4.44
C VAL A 51 -14.88 11.93 4.21
N GLU A 52 -15.67 11.96 3.14
CA GLU A 52 -16.58 13.09 2.87
C GLU A 52 -17.65 13.23 3.95
N ARG A 53 -18.20 12.14 4.46
CA ARG A 53 -19.20 12.17 5.58
C ARG A 53 -18.62 12.76 6.86
N MET A 54 -17.29 12.72 7.05
CA MET A 54 -16.65 13.35 8.21
C MET A 54 -16.72 14.89 8.18
N ARG A 55 -17.05 15.49 7.03
CA ARG A 55 -17.16 16.95 6.86
C ARG A 55 -18.11 17.60 7.86
N SER A 56 -19.25 16.96 8.11
CA SER A 56 -20.26 17.48 9.05
C SER A 56 -19.96 17.16 10.51
N ALA A 57 -19.10 16.18 10.77
CA ALA A 57 -18.79 15.69 12.11
C ALA A 57 -17.51 16.32 12.72
N LEU A 58 -16.65 16.91 11.88
CA LEU A 58 -15.35 17.45 12.30
C LEU A 58 -15.29 18.97 12.08
N PRO A 59 -14.51 19.70 12.91
CA PRO A 59 -14.16 21.09 12.62
C PRO A 59 -13.54 21.20 11.22
N THR A 60 -13.90 22.23 10.48
CA THR A 60 -13.47 22.42 9.06
C THR A 60 -11.95 22.26 8.85
N ARG A 61 -11.14 22.80 9.79
CA ARG A 61 -9.68 22.70 9.71
C ARG A 61 -9.21 21.25 9.86
N VAL A 62 -9.81 20.49 10.78
CA VAL A 62 -9.46 19.07 11.02
C VAL A 62 -9.88 18.26 9.81
N TYR A 63 -11.11 18.44 9.32
CA TYR A 63 -11.56 17.77 8.11
C TYR A 63 -10.63 18.03 6.91
N ALA A 64 -10.25 19.29 6.66
CA ALA A 64 -9.38 19.65 5.55
C ALA A 64 -8.01 18.93 5.65
N GLN A 65 -7.44 18.81 6.85
CA GLN A 65 -6.20 18.07 7.07
C GLN A 65 -6.36 16.56 6.80
N ILE A 66 -7.45 15.96 7.29
CA ILE A 66 -7.75 14.53 7.07
C ILE A 66 -7.94 14.25 5.59
N HIS A 67 -8.77 15.05 4.91
CA HIS A 67 -9.04 14.91 3.48
C HIS A 67 -7.76 15.03 2.64
N SER A 68 -6.91 16.03 2.92
CA SER A 68 -5.63 16.21 2.23
C SER A 68 -4.70 15.01 2.43
N ARG A 69 -4.56 14.51 3.66
CA ARG A 69 -3.71 13.36 3.98
C ARG A 69 -4.24 12.06 3.38
N PHE A 70 -5.55 11.86 3.39
CA PHE A 70 -6.18 10.71 2.76
C PHE A 70 -5.96 10.68 1.25
N ASN A 71 -6.16 11.82 0.58
CA ASN A 71 -5.89 11.93 -0.86
C ASN A 71 -4.41 11.74 -1.17
N LYS A 72 -3.50 12.27 -0.35
CA LYS A 72 -2.07 12.03 -0.49
C LYS A 72 -1.75 10.54 -0.41
N ALA A 73 -2.26 9.83 0.60
CA ALA A 73 -2.05 8.40 0.76
C ALA A 73 -2.49 7.60 -0.49
N HIS A 74 -3.68 7.90 -1.01
CA HIS A 74 -4.19 7.22 -2.20
C HIS A 74 -3.35 7.52 -3.45
N LEU A 75 -3.00 8.79 -3.65
CA LEU A 75 -2.17 9.20 -4.79
C LEU A 75 -0.78 8.57 -4.75
N ASP A 76 -0.14 8.55 -3.58
CA ASP A 76 1.19 7.98 -3.41
C ASP A 76 1.15 6.45 -3.62
N LEU A 77 0.11 5.77 -3.12
CA LEU A 77 -0.10 4.34 -3.33
C LEU A 77 -0.18 4.01 -4.84
N CYS A 78 -1.01 4.74 -5.58
CA CYS A 78 -1.13 4.52 -7.03
C CYS A 78 0.19 4.82 -7.77
N ARG A 79 0.92 5.87 -7.35
CA ARG A 79 2.22 6.21 -7.94
C ARG A 79 3.30 5.17 -7.64
N GLY A 80 3.32 4.64 -6.41
CA GLY A 80 4.25 3.60 -6.00
C GLY A 80 4.04 2.32 -6.81
N GLU A 81 2.78 1.89 -6.93
CA GLU A 81 2.41 0.72 -7.74
C GLU A 81 2.78 0.92 -9.22
N LEU A 82 2.39 2.05 -9.80
CA LEU A 82 2.73 2.34 -11.20
C LEU A 82 4.24 2.39 -11.44
N LEU A 83 5.00 2.95 -10.50
CA LEU A 83 6.47 3.00 -10.58
C LEU A 83 7.04 1.58 -10.59
N GLU A 84 6.57 0.69 -9.72
CA GLU A 84 6.99 -0.71 -9.68
C GLU A 84 6.72 -1.44 -11.01
N LEU A 85 5.53 -1.29 -11.56
CA LEU A 85 5.14 -1.91 -12.83
C LEU A 85 5.96 -1.40 -14.02
N VAL A 86 6.25 -0.11 -14.08
CA VAL A 86 7.07 0.49 -15.16
C VAL A 86 8.51 -0.01 -15.10
N ALA A 87 9.06 -0.17 -13.91
CA ALA A 87 10.44 -0.62 -13.78
C ALA A 87 10.63 -2.11 -14.06
N ALA A 88 9.64 -2.93 -13.76
CA ALA A 88 9.68 -4.37 -14.08
C ALA A 88 9.88 -4.64 -15.58
N VAL A 89 9.54 -3.66 -16.45
CA VAL A 89 9.72 -3.77 -17.92
C VAL A 89 10.87 -2.92 -18.47
N SER A 90 11.62 -2.21 -17.63
CA SER A 90 12.72 -1.35 -18.06
C SER A 90 14.07 -1.97 -17.75
N GLU A 91 14.98 -1.94 -18.71
CA GLU A 91 16.40 -2.37 -18.55
C GLU A 91 17.23 -1.37 -17.71
N CYS A 92 16.58 -0.60 -16.81
CA CYS A 92 17.26 0.43 -16.03
C CYS A 92 18.01 -0.19 -14.85
N PRO A 93 19.27 0.22 -14.57
CA PRO A 93 20.00 -0.28 -13.41
C PRO A 93 19.22 0.04 -12.13
N LEU A 94 18.96 -0.99 -11.35
CA LEU A 94 18.21 -0.92 -10.11
C LEU A 94 18.97 -0.10 -9.07
N ALA A 95 18.65 1.16 -8.97
CA ALA A 95 19.20 2.04 -7.95
C ALA A 95 18.38 1.93 -6.65
N ARG A 96 19.07 1.94 -5.50
CA ARG A 96 18.43 1.99 -4.17
C ARG A 96 17.31 3.05 -4.10
N ARG A 97 17.53 4.23 -4.69
CA ARG A 97 16.54 5.31 -4.76
C ARG A 97 15.22 4.89 -5.43
N TYR A 98 15.27 3.94 -6.34
CA TYR A 98 14.08 3.41 -6.98
C TYR A 98 13.27 2.58 -5.98
N VAL A 99 13.92 1.62 -5.31
CA VAL A 99 13.28 0.78 -4.28
C VAL A 99 12.72 1.63 -3.15
N ASP A 100 13.47 2.65 -2.69
CA ASP A 100 13.00 3.61 -1.69
C ASP A 100 11.67 4.26 -2.12
N ARG A 101 11.55 4.71 -3.37
CA ARG A 101 10.33 5.36 -3.88
C ARG A 101 9.14 4.41 -4.04
N VAL A 102 9.39 3.18 -4.48
CA VAL A 102 8.35 2.16 -4.56
C VAL A 102 7.79 1.87 -3.17
N ILE A 103 8.65 1.56 -2.21
CA ILE A 103 8.24 1.27 -0.83
C ILE A 103 7.54 2.48 -0.20
N GLU A 104 8.09 3.68 -0.40
CA GLU A 104 7.49 4.93 0.11
C GLU A 104 6.06 5.12 -0.39
N GLY A 105 5.83 4.95 -1.68
CA GLY A 105 4.51 5.11 -2.28
C GLY A 105 3.57 3.95 -1.96
N LYS A 106 3.96 2.73 -2.34
CA LYS A 106 3.10 1.54 -2.28
C LYS A 106 2.70 1.17 -0.85
N THR A 107 3.62 1.28 0.12
CA THR A 107 3.42 0.76 1.48
C THR A 107 3.52 1.83 2.57
N ALA A 108 4.60 2.59 2.61
CA ALA A 108 4.91 3.45 3.75
C ALA A 108 3.97 4.66 3.85
N SER A 109 3.55 5.25 2.71
CA SER A 109 2.67 6.42 2.70
C SER A 109 1.33 6.14 3.39
N LEU A 110 0.72 4.97 3.16
CA LEU A 110 -0.56 4.64 3.80
C LEU A 110 -0.43 4.53 5.32
N MET A 111 0.65 3.92 5.82
CA MET A 111 0.92 3.82 7.25
C MET A 111 1.24 5.17 7.87
N GLU A 112 2.07 5.99 7.21
CA GLU A 112 2.39 7.37 7.60
C GLU A 112 1.12 8.21 7.76
N GLN A 113 0.28 8.24 6.72
CA GLN A 113 -0.92 9.07 6.75
C GLN A 113 -1.98 8.54 7.73
N SER A 114 -2.06 7.22 7.95
CA SER A 114 -2.92 6.63 8.99
C SER A 114 -2.57 7.12 10.39
N MET A 115 -1.29 7.07 10.74
CA MET A 115 -0.80 7.52 12.03
C MET A 115 -1.03 9.03 12.22
N ALA A 116 -0.74 9.82 11.19
CA ALA A 116 -0.94 11.26 11.21
C ALA A 116 -2.42 11.64 11.37
N MET A 117 -3.32 10.99 10.60
CA MET A 117 -4.75 11.27 10.68
C MET A 117 -5.33 10.88 12.05
N GLY A 118 -4.90 9.76 12.62
CA GLY A 118 -5.29 9.36 13.98
C GLY A 118 -4.89 10.41 15.02
N ALA A 119 -3.66 10.91 14.95
CA ALA A 119 -3.18 11.95 15.85
C ALA A 119 -3.94 13.28 15.68
N ILE A 120 -4.26 13.67 14.44
CA ILE A 120 -5.05 14.89 14.15
C ILE A 120 -6.46 14.77 14.73
N ILE A 121 -7.13 13.63 14.56
CA ILE A 121 -8.46 13.40 15.10
C ILE A 121 -8.45 13.45 16.63
N ALA A 122 -7.40 12.93 17.24
CA ALA A 122 -7.20 12.98 18.69
C ALA A 122 -6.82 14.38 19.23
N GLY A 123 -6.67 15.39 18.36
CA GLY A 123 -6.28 16.75 18.76
C GLY A 123 -4.82 16.88 19.21
N ALA A 124 -3.94 15.98 18.78
CA ALA A 124 -2.55 15.99 19.18
C ALA A 124 -1.80 17.24 18.67
N PRO A 125 -0.79 17.75 19.42
CA PRO A 125 0.08 18.81 18.94
C PRO A 125 0.79 18.45 17.64
N ALA A 126 1.09 19.46 16.80
CA ALA A 126 1.74 19.24 15.49
C ALA A 126 3.01 18.38 15.57
N ALA A 127 3.85 18.60 16.59
CA ALA A 127 5.07 17.83 16.81
C ALA A 127 4.78 16.32 17.03
N CYS A 128 3.68 15.98 17.71
CA CYS A 128 3.24 14.59 17.89
C CYS A 128 2.71 14.00 16.58
N VAL A 129 1.94 14.79 15.81
CA VAL A 129 1.47 14.37 14.48
C VAL A 129 2.64 14.03 13.58
N ASP A 130 3.66 14.89 13.54
CA ASP A 130 4.86 14.69 12.71
C ASP A 130 5.70 13.49 13.20
N ALA A 131 5.81 13.29 14.52
CA ALA A 131 6.52 12.16 15.08
C ALA A 131 5.83 10.83 14.72
N LEU A 132 4.50 10.77 14.86
CA LEU A 132 3.71 9.59 14.51
C LEU A 132 3.69 9.33 13.01
N ALA A 133 3.66 10.37 12.17
CA ALA A 133 3.81 10.24 10.73
C ALA A 133 5.15 9.57 10.37
N ARG A 134 6.26 10.08 10.90
CA ARG A 134 7.59 9.47 10.69
C ARG A 134 7.66 8.04 11.19
N TYR A 135 7.09 7.76 12.35
CA TYR A 135 7.04 6.40 12.87
C TYR A 135 6.28 5.47 11.91
N GLY A 136 5.09 5.88 11.45
CA GLY A 136 4.31 5.11 10.47
C GLY A 136 5.07 4.86 9.17
N ARG A 137 5.78 5.87 8.67
CA ARG A 137 6.64 5.73 7.49
C ARG A 137 7.75 4.69 7.73
N CYS A 138 8.48 4.76 8.83
CA CYS A 138 9.52 3.78 9.17
C CYS A 138 8.95 2.36 9.29
N MET A 139 7.79 2.22 9.94
CA MET A 139 7.09 0.93 10.01
C MET A 139 6.78 0.36 8.62
N GLY A 140 6.34 1.21 7.69
CA GLY A 140 6.05 0.78 6.31
C GLY A 140 7.28 0.25 5.58
N PHE A 141 8.44 0.90 5.74
CA PHE A 141 9.71 0.41 5.19
C PHE A 141 10.12 -0.94 5.80
N VAL A 142 10.05 -1.09 7.11
CA VAL A 142 10.36 -2.36 7.79
C VAL A 142 9.41 -3.46 7.34
N PHE A 143 8.10 -3.17 7.30
CA PHE A 143 7.09 -4.12 6.88
C PHE A 143 7.34 -4.63 5.46
N GLN A 144 7.59 -3.72 4.51
CA GLN A 144 7.84 -4.13 3.12
C GLN A 144 9.15 -4.92 2.99
N THR A 145 10.21 -4.49 3.68
CA THR A 145 11.48 -5.22 3.66
C THR A 145 11.32 -6.66 4.17
N ILE A 146 10.54 -6.85 5.24
CA ILE A 146 10.25 -8.20 5.76
C ILE A 146 9.43 -9.01 4.76
N ASN A 147 8.44 -8.40 4.09
CA ASN A 147 7.66 -9.07 3.04
C ASN A 147 8.55 -9.51 1.87
N ASP A 148 9.48 -8.66 1.42
CA ASP A 148 10.42 -8.97 0.34
C ASP A 148 11.33 -10.15 0.73
N ILE A 149 11.83 -10.17 1.99
CA ILE A 149 12.62 -11.29 2.52
C ILE A 149 11.79 -12.57 2.56
N ASN A 150 10.56 -12.51 3.06
CA ASN A 150 9.67 -13.66 3.15
C ASN A 150 9.35 -14.21 1.76
N ASN A 151 9.09 -13.35 0.77
CA ASN A 151 8.89 -13.75 -0.61
C ASN A 151 10.12 -14.47 -1.19
N LEU A 152 11.32 -13.92 -0.97
CA LEU A 152 12.56 -14.49 -1.46
C LEU A 152 12.90 -15.85 -0.80
N THR A 153 12.68 -15.96 0.52
CA THR A 153 13.01 -17.18 1.30
C THR A 153 11.93 -18.26 1.24
N GLY A 154 10.72 -17.91 0.76
CA GLY A 154 9.57 -18.81 0.77
C GLY A 154 8.98 -19.04 2.16
N PHE A 155 9.27 -18.18 3.13
CA PHE A 155 8.75 -18.33 4.50
C PHE A 155 7.21 -18.25 4.54
N ASP A 156 6.58 -17.55 3.61
CA ASP A 156 5.13 -17.38 3.49
C ASP A 156 4.47 -18.35 2.50
N LEU A 157 5.13 -19.43 2.10
CA LEU A 157 4.68 -20.38 1.08
C LEU A 157 3.28 -20.92 1.38
N ASP A 158 2.99 -21.26 2.64
CA ASP A 158 1.69 -21.76 3.10
C ASP A 158 0.57 -20.69 2.99
N ILE A 159 0.94 -19.41 2.93
CA ILE A 159 0.01 -18.27 2.93
C ILE A 159 -0.20 -17.75 1.50
N LYS A 160 0.86 -17.69 0.71
CA LYS A 160 0.86 -17.15 -0.66
C LYS A 160 0.83 -18.22 -1.76
N GLY A 161 1.22 -19.46 -1.43
CA GLY A 161 1.25 -20.58 -2.38
C GLY A 161 2.45 -20.63 -3.32
N GLN A 162 3.23 -19.54 -3.42
CA GLN A 162 4.40 -19.44 -4.30
C GLN A 162 5.50 -18.63 -3.63
N ALA A 163 6.77 -19.02 -3.83
CA ALA A 163 7.95 -18.25 -3.43
C ALA A 163 8.57 -17.56 -4.65
N MET A 164 9.38 -16.54 -4.40
CA MET A 164 10.13 -15.80 -5.44
C MET A 164 9.24 -15.17 -6.54
N THR A 165 7.97 -14.93 -6.26
CA THR A 165 7.04 -14.32 -7.23
C THR A 165 7.50 -12.93 -7.64
N ASP A 166 8.00 -12.13 -6.70
CA ASP A 166 8.50 -10.78 -6.99
C ASP A 166 9.67 -10.82 -7.97
N LEU A 167 10.63 -11.74 -7.76
CA LEU A 167 11.76 -11.92 -8.65
C LEU A 167 11.33 -12.42 -10.05
N ALA A 168 10.37 -13.34 -10.11
CA ALA A 168 9.83 -13.86 -11.36
C ALA A 168 9.09 -12.77 -12.16
N LEU A 169 8.48 -11.80 -11.47
CA LEU A 169 7.81 -10.63 -12.07
C LEU A 169 8.77 -9.46 -12.36
N GLY A 170 10.08 -9.62 -12.10
CA GLY A 170 11.08 -8.56 -12.29
C GLY A 170 11.00 -7.44 -11.24
N ARG A 171 10.33 -7.70 -10.10
CA ARG A 171 10.25 -6.75 -8.99
C ARG A 171 11.48 -6.85 -8.11
N VAL A 172 11.97 -5.71 -7.67
CA VAL A 172 13.21 -5.64 -6.90
C VAL A 172 12.98 -4.93 -5.59
N GLY A 173 13.11 -5.71 -4.52
CA GLY A 173 13.19 -5.21 -3.15
C GLY A 173 14.64 -5.08 -2.66
N TYR A 174 14.83 -4.55 -1.45
CA TYR A 174 16.16 -4.41 -0.83
C TYR A 174 17.00 -5.70 -0.78
N PRO A 175 16.43 -6.89 -0.52
CA PRO A 175 17.23 -8.11 -0.45
C PRO A 175 17.98 -8.44 -1.75
N VAL A 176 17.44 -8.00 -2.89
CA VAL A 176 18.02 -8.28 -4.22
C VAL A 176 19.04 -7.22 -4.64
N LEU A 177 19.02 -6.03 -4.06
CA LEU A 177 19.99 -4.96 -4.37
C LEU A 177 21.42 -5.25 -3.92
N GLY A 178 21.64 -6.25 -3.11
CA GLY A 178 22.95 -6.66 -2.60
C GLY A 178 23.54 -7.87 -3.31
N LEU A 179 22.82 -8.43 -4.27
CA LEU A 179 23.26 -9.56 -5.11
C LEU A 179 23.84 -9.08 -6.43
#